data_d057d9d989b5325e4db861e351815b9f
#
_entry.id   d057d9d989b5325e4db861e351815b9f
#
_cell.length_a   1.000
_cell.length_b   1.000
_cell.length_c   1.000
_cell.angle_alpha   90.00
_cell.angle_beta   90.00
_cell.angle_gamma   90.00
#
_symmetry.space_group_name_H-M   'P 1'
#
loop_
_entity.id
_entity.type
_entity.pdbx_description
1 polymer ?
#
loop_
_entity_poly.entity_id
_entity_poly.type
_entity_poly.pdbx_seq_one_letter_code
_entity_poly.pdbx_strand_id
1 'polypeptide(L)'
;MNIGIFCSANDDIEREYFDRTEEFGRWCAENGHSIVFGGCNMGLMGCVAEAYYQGFKSASHVQEGSNGSIVQDCSRGLNGLNGSRGAKGNLIGVVPRIVERGGRMSDRLTVHIPCDNLSDRKDLLLAHSDVVVALPGGIGTLDEVFTVAAAHTIGYHQKRIILYNIGDFWNTLIALLDDLQQRGMIRGHWKDYISVANSFDELTAMITQEA
;
A
#
# COMPACT_ATOMS: atom_id res chain seq x y z
N MET A 1 7.53 -8.74 -2.63
CA MET A 1 7.93 -7.31 -2.48
C MET A 1 7.04 -6.61 -1.47
N ASN A 2 7.42 -5.42 -1.02
CA ASN A 2 6.65 -4.56 -0.12
C ASN A 2 5.98 -3.45 -0.94
N ILE A 3 4.66 -3.41 -0.96
CA ILE A 3 3.88 -2.42 -1.70
C ILE A 3 3.40 -1.35 -0.72
N GLY A 4 3.90 -0.11 -0.89
CA GLY A 4 3.41 1.05 -0.14
C GLY A 4 2.02 1.45 -0.65
N ILE A 5 1.05 1.68 0.24
CA ILE A 5 -0.30 2.09 -0.15
C ILE A 5 -0.65 3.41 0.51
N PHE A 6 -0.93 4.41 -0.33
CA PHE A 6 -1.47 5.72 0.07
C PHE A 6 -2.92 5.83 -0.35
N CYS A 7 -3.82 6.10 0.57
CA CYS A 7 -5.26 6.14 0.29
C CYS A 7 -6.06 6.93 1.34
N SER A 8 -7.34 7.14 1.06
CA SER A 8 -8.27 7.82 1.95
C SER A 8 -8.53 7.03 3.23
N ALA A 9 -8.63 7.75 4.36
CA ALA A 9 -9.18 7.25 5.61
C ALA A 9 -10.66 7.65 5.82
N ASN A 10 -11.34 8.18 4.78
CA ASN A 10 -12.75 8.56 4.85
C ASN A 10 -13.64 7.38 4.44
N ASP A 11 -14.66 7.10 5.27
CA ASP A 11 -15.65 6.04 5.02
C ASP A 11 -16.78 6.49 4.09
N ASP A 12 -17.02 7.81 3.98
CA ASP A 12 -18.09 8.39 3.15
C ASP A 12 -17.56 8.80 1.77
N ILE A 13 -17.23 7.80 0.96
CA ILE A 13 -16.75 7.92 -0.41
C ILE A 13 -17.41 6.88 -1.31
N GLU A 14 -17.19 6.98 -2.61
CA GLU A 14 -17.82 6.09 -3.60
C GLU A 14 -17.51 4.62 -3.36
N ARG A 15 -18.54 3.77 -3.50
CA ARG A 15 -18.44 2.33 -3.26
C ARG A 15 -17.43 1.65 -4.18
N GLU A 16 -17.31 2.11 -5.40
CA GLU A 16 -16.36 1.56 -6.38
C GLU A 16 -14.91 1.59 -5.86
N TYR A 17 -14.53 2.64 -5.12
CA TYR A 17 -13.18 2.72 -4.54
C TYR A 17 -12.91 1.62 -3.53
N PHE A 18 -13.92 1.25 -2.73
CA PHE A 18 -13.83 0.12 -1.80
C PHE A 18 -13.73 -1.21 -2.55
N ASP A 19 -14.57 -1.44 -3.54
CA ASP A 19 -14.62 -2.71 -4.28
C ASP A 19 -13.26 -2.98 -4.98
N ARG A 20 -12.66 -1.97 -5.60
CA ARG A 20 -11.34 -2.08 -6.24
C ARG A 20 -10.20 -2.18 -5.23
N THR A 21 -10.31 -1.52 -4.08
CA THR A 21 -9.34 -1.65 -2.99
C THR A 21 -9.36 -3.04 -2.38
N GLU A 22 -10.55 -3.63 -2.22
CA GLU A 22 -10.72 -5.00 -1.73
C GLU A 22 -10.09 -6.01 -2.69
N GLU A 23 -10.35 -5.89 -4.00
CA GLU A 23 -9.74 -6.71 -5.04
C GLU A 23 -8.20 -6.65 -4.96
N PHE A 24 -7.64 -5.44 -4.85
CA PHE A 24 -6.20 -5.23 -4.77
C PHE A 24 -5.58 -5.78 -3.48
N GLY A 25 -6.20 -5.56 -2.33
CA GLY A 25 -5.72 -6.08 -1.05
C GLY A 25 -5.67 -7.61 -1.03
N ARG A 26 -6.70 -8.26 -1.57
CA ARG A 26 -6.76 -9.71 -1.71
C ARG A 26 -5.66 -10.23 -2.63
N TRP A 27 -5.50 -9.60 -3.81
CA TRP A 27 -4.44 -9.96 -4.76
C TRP A 27 -3.05 -9.87 -4.14
N CYS A 28 -2.75 -8.82 -3.37
CA CYS A 28 -1.46 -8.68 -2.68
C CYS A 28 -1.18 -9.89 -1.77
N ALA A 29 -2.17 -10.30 -0.98
CA ALA A 29 -2.04 -11.44 -0.07
C ALA A 29 -1.83 -12.77 -0.82
N GLU A 30 -2.63 -13.02 -1.86
CA GLU A 30 -2.59 -14.25 -2.67
C GLU A 30 -1.27 -14.41 -3.43
N ASN A 31 -0.65 -13.28 -3.83
CA ASN A 31 0.64 -13.28 -4.52
C ASN A 31 1.86 -13.12 -3.57
N GLY A 32 1.63 -13.18 -2.25
CA GLY A 32 2.71 -13.15 -1.26
C GLY A 32 3.41 -11.80 -1.11
N HIS A 33 2.80 -10.71 -1.57
CA HIS A 33 3.31 -9.36 -1.37
C HIS A 33 3.00 -8.88 0.05
N SER A 34 3.87 -8.04 0.61
CA SER A 34 3.59 -7.30 1.83
C SER A 34 2.93 -5.98 1.50
N ILE A 35 2.06 -5.49 2.37
CA ILE A 35 1.50 -4.14 2.29
C ILE A 35 2.12 -3.27 3.39
N VAL A 36 2.55 -2.06 3.00
CA VAL A 36 3.04 -1.01 3.91
C VAL A 36 2.11 0.19 3.80
N PHE A 37 1.46 0.59 4.89
CA PHE A 37 0.46 1.66 4.84
C PHE A 37 0.36 2.42 6.17
N GLY A 38 -0.53 3.40 6.24
CA GLY A 38 -0.70 4.24 7.43
C GLY A 38 -1.31 3.57 8.66
N GLY A 39 -1.68 2.30 8.57
CA GLY A 39 -2.10 1.48 9.71
C GLY A 39 -3.46 1.82 10.33
N CYS A 40 -4.26 2.71 9.72
CA CYS A 40 -5.59 3.08 10.19
C CYS A 40 -6.65 2.03 9.80
N ASN A 41 -7.71 1.89 10.62
CA ASN A 41 -8.83 0.98 10.38
C ASN A 41 -10.05 1.66 9.73
N MET A 42 -9.87 2.83 9.09
CA MET A 42 -10.94 3.62 8.47
C MET A 42 -10.73 3.75 6.96
N GLY A 43 -11.81 3.98 6.22
CA GLY A 43 -11.80 4.22 4.78
C GLY A 43 -11.14 3.10 4.00
N LEU A 44 -10.44 3.47 2.94
CA LEU A 44 -9.71 2.51 2.11
C LEU A 44 -8.53 1.86 2.84
N MET A 45 -7.97 2.50 3.88
CA MET A 45 -6.93 1.87 4.71
C MET A 45 -7.48 0.67 5.47
N GLY A 46 -8.66 0.80 6.10
CA GLY A 46 -9.34 -0.29 6.77
C GLY A 46 -9.76 -1.40 5.79
N CYS A 47 -10.28 -1.00 4.63
CA CYS A 47 -10.68 -1.91 3.57
C CYS A 47 -9.51 -2.77 3.06
N VAL A 48 -8.38 -2.17 2.72
CA VAL A 48 -7.22 -2.91 2.21
C VAL A 48 -6.64 -3.85 3.27
N ALA A 49 -6.64 -3.44 4.54
CA ALA A 49 -6.17 -4.27 5.65
C ALA A 49 -7.04 -5.52 5.85
N GLU A 50 -8.36 -5.35 5.83
CA GLU A 50 -9.32 -6.46 5.95
C GLU A 50 -9.24 -7.40 4.72
N ALA A 51 -9.20 -6.85 3.51
CA ALA A 51 -9.10 -7.63 2.28
C ALA A 51 -7.82 -8.46 2.22
N TYR A 52 -6.69 -7.87 2.62
CA TYR A 52 -5.41 -8.57 2.74
C TYR A 52 -5.50 -9.74 3.74
N TYR A 53 -6.08 -9.49 4.91
CA TYR A 53 -6.24 -10.52 5.94
C TYR A 53 -7.13 -11.69 5.47
N GLN A 54 -8.22 -11.40 4.74
CA GLN A 54 -9.10 -12.44 4.19
C GLN A 54 -8.41 -13.24 3.07
N GLY A 55 -7.68 -12.59 2.16
CA GLY A 55 -6.89 -13.26 1.12
C GLY A 55 -5.83 -14.19 1.72
N PHE A 56 -5.16 -13.73 2.79
CA PHE A 56 -4.20 -14.54 3.52
C PHE A 56 -4.82 -15.79 4.16
N LYS A 57 -6.01 -15.69 4.75
CA LYS A 57 -6.74 -16.86 5.31
C LYS A 57 -7.12 -17.85 4.23
N SER A 58 -7.66 -17.37 3.11
CA SER A 58 -8.08 -18.21 1.99
C SER A 58 -6.91 -19.01 1.41
N ALA A 59 -5.77 -18.36 1.21
CA ALA A 59 -4.54 -19.01 0.74
C ALA A 59 -3.99 -20.06 1.74
N SER A 60 -4.21 -19.88 3.05
CA SER A 60 -3.78 -20.82 4.08
C SER A 60 -4.66 -22.08 4.14
N HIS A 61 -5.97 -21.96 3.92
CA HIS A 61 -6.90 -23.09 3.93
C HIS A 61 -6.75 -24.02 2.71
N VAL A 62 -6.31 -23.53 1.56
CA VAL A 62 -6.05 -24.36 0.37
C VAL A 62 -4.88 -25.34 0.61
N GLN A 63 -3.97 -25.07 1.56
CA GLN A 63 -2.84 -25.93 1.88
C GLN A 63 -3.13 -27.00 2.94
N GLU A 64 -4.23 -26.89 3.71
CA GLU A 64 -4.59 -27.87 4.76
C GLU A 64 -5.39 -29.09 4.21
N GLY A 65 -5.78 -29.08 2.95
CA GLY A 65 -6.55 -30.17 2.30
C GLY A 65 -5.76 -31.46 2.00
N SER A 66 -4.47 -31.53 2.31
CA SER A 66 -3.64 -32.71 2.02
C SER A 66 -2.60 -33.06 3.08
N ASN A 67 -2.91 -32.99 4.37
CA ASN A 67 -2.34 -33.84 5.43
C ASN A 67 -2.76 -33.35 6.82
N GLY A 68 -3.19 -34.31 7.65
CA GLY A 68 -3.82 -34.10 8.94
C GLY A 68 -2.98 -33.35 9.99
N SER A 69 -3.74 -32.75 10.90
CA SER A 69 -3.42 -32.36 12.29
C SER A 69 -2.06 -31.75 12.57
N ILE A 70 -2.01 -30.45 12.75
CA ILE A 70 -1.21 -29.85 13.85
C ILE A 70 -1.91 -28.53 14.24
N VAL A 71 -2.46 -28.51 15.46
CA VAL A 71 -2.84 -27.31 16.19
C VAL A 71 -1.53 -26.61 16.59
N GLN A 72 -1.27 -25.39 16.16
CA GLN A 72 -0.13 -24.62 16.65
C GLN A 72 -0.57 -23.24 17.11
N ASP A 73 -0.46 -23.09 18.41
CA ASP A 73 -0.64 -21.94 19.27
C ASP A 73 0.13 -20.69 18.78
N CYS A 74 -0.58 -19.55 18.64
CA CYS A 74 -0.07 -18.28 18.13
C CYS A 74 0.67 -17.43 19.19
N SER A 75 1.29 -18.03 20.21
CA SER A 75 1.96 -17.31 21.30
C SER A 75 3.45 -17.62 21.44
N ARG A 76 4.28 -17.46 20.39
CA ARG A 76 5.73 -17.42 20.57
C ARG A 76 6.44 -16.53 19.57
N GLY A 77 7.25 -15.63 20.15
CA GLY A 77 7.99 -14.57 19.50
C GLY A 77 8.99 -15.01 18.44
N LEU A 78 9.31 -14.03 17.65
CA LEU A 78 10.30 -13.98 16.59
C LEU A 78 11.65 -14.60 16.99
N ASN A 79 11.95 -15.81 16.52
CA ASN A 79 13.30 -16.28 16.26
C ASN A 79 13.26 -17.59 15.47
N GLY A 80 13.82 -17.59 14.25
CA GLY A 80 14.24 -18.77 13.51
C GLY A 80 13.28 -19.26 12.43
N LEU A 81 13.33 -18.70 11.24
CA LEU A 81 12.80 -19.31 10.01
C LEU A 81 13.86 -19.29 8.90
N ASN A 82 14.74 -20.29 8.97
CA ASN A 82 15.34 -20.88 7.76
C ASN A 82 14.51 -22.09 7.37
N GLY A 83 13.79 -22.01 6.25
CA GLY A 83 13.02 -23.14 5.72
C GLY A 83 12.16 -22.67 4.54
N SER A 84 12.62 -22.92 3.32
CA SER A 84 11.97 -22.69 2.04
C SER A 84 10.53 -23.25 1.99
N ARG A 85 9.54 -22.37 2.17
CA ARG A 85 8.14 -22.49 1.75
C ARG A 85 7.62 -21.07 1.58
N GLY A 86 6.99 -20.74 0.48
CA GLY A 86 6.56 -19.46 -0.03
C GLY A 86 6.48 -18.33 1.02
N ALA A 87 7.30 -17.30 0.88
CA ALA A 87 7.38 -16.22 1.83
C ALA A 87 6.00 -15.56 1.99
N LYS A 88 5.39 -15.74 3.16
CA LYS A 88 4.13 -15.08 3.49
C LYS A 88 4.39 -13.59 3.63
N GLY A 89 3.68 -12.76 2.88
CA GLY A 89 3.75 -11.31 3.01
C GLY A 89 3.26 -10.81 4.38
N ASN A 90 3.61 -9.58 4.72
CA ASN A 90 3.24 -8.91 5.96
C ASN A 90 2.28 -7.75 5.72
N LEU A 91 1.43 -7.45 6.68
CA LEU A 91 0.65 -6.23 6.75
C LEU A 91 1.31 -5.28 7.74
N ILE A 92 2.02 -4.27 7.22
CA ILE A 92 2.90 -3.38 7.97
C ILE A 92 2.23 -2.01 8.11
N GLY A 93 1.90 -1.62 9.33
CA GLY A 93 1.34 -0.30 9.64
C GLY A 93 2.39 0.66 10.20
N VAL A 94 2.57 1.82 9.56
CA VAL A 94 3.36 2.94 10.13
C VAL A 94 2.39 3.90 10.80
N VAL A 95 2.30 3.83 12.12
CA VAL A 95 1.22 4.43 12.89
C VAL A 95 1.74 5.56 13.79
N PRO A 96 1.25 6.80 13.59
CA PRO A 96 1.52 7.88 14.53
C PRO A 96 0.94 7.57 15.91
N ARG A 97 1.70 7.86 16.97
CA ARG A 97 1.27 7.63 18.36
C ARG A 97 -0.08 8.29 18.70
N ILE A 98 -0.43 9.39 18.02
CA ILE A 98 -1.73 10.05 18.18
C ILE A 98 -2.89 9.20 17.63
N VAL A 99 -2.66 8.48 16.54
CA VAL A 99 -3.65 7.57 15.92
C VAL A 99 -3.84 6.33 16.80
N GLU A 100 -2.73 5.78 17.32
CA GLU A 100 -2.73 4.66 18.25
C GLU A 100 -3.53 4.99 19.52
N ARG A 101 -3.26 6.13 20.17
CA ARG A 101 -4.01 6.59 21.35
C ARG A 101 -5.49 6.86 21.07
N GLY A 102 -5.83 7.20 19.84
CA GLY A 102 -7.21 7.41 19.39
C GLY A 102 -8.00 6.14 19.08
N GLY A 103 -7.41 4.93 19.24
CA GLY A 103 -8.06 3.65 19.00
C GLY A 103 -8.40 3.40 17.52
N ARG A 104 -7.73 4.07 16.59
CA ARG A 104 -7.99 3.97 15.15
C ARG A 104 -6.95 3.12 14.40
N MET A 105 -6.08 2.45 15.12
CA MET A 105 -5.13 1.50 14.55
C MET A 105 -5.84 0.21 14.14
N SER A 106 -5.47 -0.35 12.99
CA SER A 106 -6.00 -1.63 12.51
C SER A 106 -5.51 -2.78 13.41
N ASP A 107 -6.41 -3.68 13.79
CA ASP A 107 -6.13 -4.93 14.52
C ASP A 107 -5.62 -6.06 13.61
N ARG A 108 -5.54 -5.81 12.31
CA ARG A 108 -5.04 -6.75 11.29
C ARG A 108 -3.54 -6.69 11.07
N LEU A 109 -2.84 -5.71 11.65
CA LEU A 109 -1.42 -5.54 11.45
C LEU A 109 -0.62 -6.76 11.92
N THR A 110 0.31 -7.23 11.07
CA THR A 110 1.30 -8.24 11.44
C THR A 110 2.59 -7.59 11.96
N VAL A 111 2.87 -6.36 11.50
CA VAL A 111 4.00 -5.54 11.95
C VAL A 111 3.50 -4.12 12.23
N HIS A 112 3.84 -3.60 13.40
CA HIS A 112 3.53 -2.23 13.81
C HIS A 112 4.83 -1.43 13.96
N ILE A 113 4.92 -0.33 13.22
CA ILE A 113 6.04 0.62 13.27
C ILE A 113 5.50 1.94 13.83
N PRO A 114 5.79 2.30 15.09
CA PRO A 114 5.36 3.57 15.65
C PRO A 114 6.18 4.72 15.09
N CYS A 115 5.57 5.89 14.91
CA CYS A 115 6.25 7.13 14.55
C CYS A 115 5.74 8.31 15.39
N ASP A 116 6.58 9.34 15.53
CA ASP A 116 6.27 10.45 16.42
C ASP A 116 5.59 11.62 15.69
N ASN A 117 5.87 11.79 14.39
CA ASN A 117 5.33 12.88 13.58
C ASN A 117 5.05 12.42 12.13
N LEU A 118 4.43 13.31 11.33
CA LEU A 118 4.06 13.01 9.94
C LEU A 118 5.26 12.91 8.99
N SER A 119 6.38 13.59 9.28
CA SER A 119 7.58 13.51 8.45
C SER A 119 8.24 12.15 8.60
N ASP A 120 8.49 11.72 9.85
CA ASP A 120 9.02 10.38 10.14
C ASP A 120 8.13 9.29 9.53
N ARG A 121 6.80 9.48 9.59
CA ARG A 121 5.85 8.54 8.99
C ARG A 121 6.07 8.37 7.50
N LYS A 122 6.22 9.46 6.75
CA LYS A 122 6.44 9.43 5.30
C LYS A 122 7.78 8.77 4.96
N ASP A 123 8.82 9.09 5.71
CA ASP A 123 10.15 8.50 5.53
C ASP A 123 10.12 6.98 5.79
N LEU A 124 9.43 6.53 6.86
CA LEU A 124 9.29 5.11 7.18
C LEU A 124 8.42 4.37 6.15
N LEU A 125 7.30 4.96 5.70
CA LEU A 125 6.48 4.39 4.64
C LEU A 125 7.30 4.16 3.37
N LEU A 126 8.07 5.18 2.96
CA LEU A 126 8.93 5.09 1.78
C LEU A 126 10.08 4.10 1.98
N ALA A 127 10.75 4.12 3.15
CA ALA A 127 11.88 3.23 3.42
C ALA A 127 11.50 1.75 3.34
N HIS A 128 10.30 1.41 3.81
CA HIS A 128 9.81 0.03 3.86
C HIS A 128 9.08 -0.44 2.59
N SER A 129 8.89 0.42 1.59
CA SER A 129 8.20 0.10 0.34
C SER A 129 9.20 -0.09 -0.81
N ASP A 130 8.96 -1.04 -1.69
CA ASP A 130 9.70 -1.23 -2.95
C ASP A 130 9.07 -0.41 -4.08
N VAL A 131 7.74 -0.40 -4.15
CA VAL A 131 6.90 0.38 -5.06
C VAL A 131 5.76 1.03 -4.25
N VAL A 132 5.24 2.14 -4.73
CA VAL A 132 4.12 2.85 -4.08
C VAL A 132 2.90 2.86 -5.01
N VAL A 133 1.74 2.50 -4.46
CA VAL A 133 0.44 2.61 -5.12
C VAL A 133 -0.41 3.66 -4.40
N ALA A 134 -0.87 4.65 -5.14
CA ALA A 134 -1.83 5.64 -4.64
C ALA A 134 -3.23 5.30 -5.14
N LEU A 135 -4.09 4.89 -4.21
CA LEU A 135 -5.53 4.74 -4.42
C LEU A 135 -6.23 6.10 -4.23
N PRO A 136 -7.51 6.25 -4.57
CA PRO A 136 -8.25 7.48 -4.32
C PRO A 136 -8.06 8.00 -2.89
N GLY A 137 -7.75 9.31 -2.77
CA GLY A 137 -7.47 9.91 -1.48
C GLY A 137 -7.38 11.43 -1.51
N GLY A 138 -7.42 12.03 -0.33
CA GLY A 138 -7.43 13.47 -0.16
C GLY A 138 -6.04 14.08 0.06
N ILE A 139 -5.99 15.17 0.83
CA ILE A 139 -4.78 15.97 1.07
C ILE A 139 -3.62 15.14 1.63
N GLY A 140 -3.87 14.21 2.56
CA GLY A 140 -2.83 13.35 3.12
C GLY A 140 -2.20 12.45 2.06
N THR A 141 -3.02 11.86 1.19
CA THR A 141 -2.56 11.03 0.08
C THR A 141 -1.75 11.84 -0.94
N LEU A 142 -2.20 13.06 -1.27
CA LEU A 142 -1.46 13.96 -2.15
C LEU A 142 -0.12 14.37 -1.53
N ASP A 143 -0.07 14.69 -0.23
CA ASP A 143 1.17 15.00 0.49
C ASP A 143 2.16 13.83 0.43
N GLU A 144 1.69 12.60 0.64
CA GLU A 144 2.51 11.38 0.53
C GLU A 144 3.01 11.18 -0.91
N VAL A 145 2.15 11.29 -1.93
CA VAL A 145 2.50 11.17 -3.35
C VAL A 145 3.55 12.20 -3.75
N PHE A 146 3.33 13.48 -3.43
CA PHE A 146 4.27 14.53 -3.78
C PHE A 146 5.58 14.47 -3.00
N THR A 147 5.56 13.98 -1.75
CA THR A 147 6.80 13.73 -0.99
C THR A 147 7.68 12.70 -1.69
N VAL A 148 7.10 11.57 -2.11
CA VAL A 148 7.82 10.52 -2.84
C VAL A 148 8.29 11.03 -4.21
N ALA A 149 7.42 11.71 -4.97
CA ALA A 149 7.77 12.27 -6.26
C ALA A 149 8.92 13.29 -6.17
N ALA A 150 8.85 14.22 -5.22
CA ALA A 150 9.89 15.23 -5.01
C ALA A 150 11.24 14.59 -4.64
N ALA A 151 11.26 13.59 -3.76
CA ALA A 151 12.47 12.87 -3.38
C ALA A 151 13.08 12.11 -4.57
N HIS A 152 12.27 11.55 -5.47
CA HIS A 152 12.74 10.93 -6.70
C HIS A 152 13.43 11.95 -7.62
N THR A 153 12.87 13.15 -7.81
CA THR A 153 13.43 14.18 -8.73
C THR A 153 14.82 14.67 -8.34
N ILE A 154 15.20 14.54 -7.07
CA ILE A 154 16.52 14.92 -6.55
C ILE A 154 17.45 13.71 -6.38
N GLY A 155 17.01 12.51 -6.78
CA GLY A 155 17.82 11.29 -6.76
C GLY A 155 17.94 10.62 -5.38
N TYR A 156 17.05 10.91 -4.45
CA TYR A 156 17.04 10.27 -3.13
C TYR A 156 16.73 8.77 -3.22
N HIS A 157 15.89 8.39 -4.19
CA HIS A 157 15.53 7.01 -4.51
C HIS A 157 15.08 6.90 -5.97
N GLN A 158 14.88 5.65 -6.44
CA GLN A 158 14.35 5.35 -7.77
C GLN A 158 12.97 4.65 -7.73
N LYS A 159 12.30 4.67 -6.58
CA LYS A 159 11.00 4.00 -6.42
C LYS A 159 9.94 4.72 -7.22
N ARG A 160 9.09 3.95 -7.90
CA ARG A 160 7.99 4.47 -8.72
C ARG A 160 6.71 4.62 -7.90
N ILE A 161 5.88 5.56 -8.34
CA ILE A 161 4.53 5.75 -7.85
C ILE A 161 3.57 5.32 -8.94
N ILE A 162 2.60 4.47 -8.62
CA ILE A 162 1.53 4.07 -9.52
C ILE A 162 0.23 4.68 -8.99
N LEU A 163 -0.36 5.61 -9.75
CA LEU A 163 -1.71 6.11 -9.49
C LEU A 163 -2.70 5.08 -10.01
N TYR A 164 -3.43 4.40 -9.14
CA TYR A 164 -4.54 3.53 -9.53
C TYR A 164 -5.78 4.39 -9.78
N ASN A 165 -6.06 4.66 -11.05
CA ASN A 165 -7.05 5.65 -11.52
C ASN A 165 -8.46 5.08 -11.54
N ILE A 166 -8.95 4.63 -10.38
CA ILE A 166 -10.28 4.06 -10.19
C ILE A 166 -11.34 5.14 -10.50
N GLY A 167 -12.26 4.85 -11.41
CA GLY A 167 -13.34 5.78 -11.75
C GLY A 167 -12.83 7.16 -12.20
N ASP A 168 -11.67 7.20 -12.88
CA ASP A 168 -11.07 8.45 -13.36
C ASP A 168 -10.69 9.47 -12.26
N PHE A 169 -10.57 9.01 -11.01
CA PHE A 169 -10.30 9.86 -9.84
C PHE A 169 -9.07 10.76 -10.02
N TRP A 170 -8.00 10.26 -10.61
CA TRP A 170 -6.74 10.98 -10.75
C TRP A 170 -6.66 11.87 -11.98
N ASN A 171 -7.68 11.92 -12.86
CA ASN A 171 -7.63 12.69 -14.10
C ASN A 171 -7.32 14.18 -13.89
N THR A 172 -7.85 14.80 -12.82
CA THR A 172 -7.56 16.20 -12.50
C THR A 172 -6.10 16.41 -12.09
N LEU A 173 -5.53 15.48 -11.32
CA LEU A 173 -4.11 15.51 -10.94
C LEU A 173 -3.22 15.31 -12.16
N ILE A 174 -3.56 14.37 -13.04
CA ILE A 174 -2.83 14.12 -14.29
C ILE A 174 -2.84 15.38 -15.16
N ALA A 175 -3.99 16.02 -15.34
CA ALA A 175 -4.10 17.27 -16.10
C ALA A 175 -3.25 18.40 -15.48
N LEU A 176 -3.18 18.50 -14.15
CA LEU A 176 -2.31 19.45 -13.45
C LEU A 176 -0.83 19.15 -13.73
N LEU A 177 -0.41 17.88 -13.67
CA LEU A 177 0.97 17.49 -13.96
C LEU A 177 1.36 17.80 -15.41
N ASP A 178 0.45 17.55 -16.35
CA ASP A 178 0.65 17.89 -17.77
C ASP A 178 0.76 19.40 -18.00
N ASP A 179 -0.07 20.23 -17.35
CA ASP A 179 0.02 21.69 -17.43
C ASP A 179 1.34 22.21 -16.84
N LEU A 180 1.75 21.70 -15.67
CA LEU A 180 3.05 22.05 -15.07
C LEU A 180 4.23 21.64 -15.96
N GLN A 181 4.14 20.49 -16.63
CA GLN A 181 5.13 20.03 -17.59
C GLN A 181 5.23 20.98 -18.79
N GLN A 182 4.09 21.37 -19.37
CA GLN A 182 4.03 22.31 -20.52
C GLN A 182 4.58 23.69 -20.17
N ARG A 183 4.38 24.15 -18.93
CA ARG A 183 4.93 25.41 -18.41
C ARG A 183 6.42 25.33 -18.05
N GLY A 184 7.05 24.18 -18.17
CA GLY A 184 8.45 23.98 -17.82
C GLY A 184 8.74 23.98 -16.31
N MET A 185 7.72 23.76 -15.46
CA MET A 185 7.87 23.73 -14.00
C MET A 185 8.43 22.39 -13.51
N ILE A 186 8.33 21.33 -14.32
CA ILE A 186 8.83 19.99 -13.99
C ILE A 186 10.13 19.75 -14.76
N ARG A 187 11.20 19.37 -14.03
CA ARG A 187 12.48 18.95 -14.63
C ARG A 187 12.37 17.49 -15.07
N GLY A 188 12.72 17.20 -16.32
CA GLY A 188 12.53 15.88 -16.93
C GLY A 188 11.07 15.68 -17.33
N HIS A 189 10.54 14.49 -17.15
CA HIS A 189 9.13 14.20 -17.42
C HIS A 189 8.49 13.57 -16.19
N TRP A 190 7.29 14.05 -15.79
CA TRP A 190 6.60 13.52 -14.60
C TRP A 190 6.32 12.00 -14.70
N LYS A 191 6.14 11.48 -15.92
CA LYS A 191 5.96 10.04 -16.17
C LYS A 191 7.22 9.19 -15.91
N ASP A 192 8.38 9.82 -15.69
CA ASP A 192 9.60 9.09 -15.35
C ASP A 192 9.51 8.50 -13.92
N TYR A 193 8.68 9.07 -13.05
CA TYR A 193 8.54 8.65 -11.65
C TYR A 193 7.10 8.40 -11.20
N ILE A 194 6.08 8.85 -11.93
CA ILE A 194 4.66 8.57 -11.69
C ILE A 194 4.09 7.83 -12.88
N SER A 195 3.55 6.65 -12.67
CA SER A 195 2.80 5.87 -13.66
C SER A 195 1.30 5.94 -13.35
N VAL A 196 0.44 5.69 -14.34
CA VAL A 196 -1.01 5.65 -14.18
C VAL A 196 -1.51 4.28 -14.64
N ALA A 197 -2.23 3.58 -13.77
CA ALA A 197 -2.94 2.36 -14.10
C ALA A 197 -4.45 2.63 -14.14
N ASN A 198 -5.09 2.45 -15.30
CA ASN A 198 -6.52 2.69 -15.50
C ASN A 198 -7.35 1.43 -15.32
N SER A 199 -6.70 0.28 -15.13
CA SER A 199 -7.36 -0.99 -14.87
C SER A 199 -6.58 -1.79 -13.82
N PHE A 200 -7.24 -2.80 -13.27
CA PHE A 200 -6.60 -3.72 -12.33
C PHE A 200 -5.48 -4.53 -12.99
N ASP A 201 -5.68 -4.96 -14.23
CA ASP A 201 -4.66 -5.70 -15.00
C ASP A 201 -3.42 -4.84 -15.26
N GLU A 202 -3.60 -3.56 -15.61
CA GLU A 202 -2.48 -2.62 -15.75
C GLU A 202 -1.72 -2.44 -14.43
N LEU A 203 -2.43 -2.26 -13.31
CA LEU A 203 -1.85 -2.11 -11.98
C LEU A 203 -0.97 -3.31 -11.63
N THR A 204 -1.53 -4.52 -11.74
CA THR A 204 -0.82 -5.75 -11.38
C THR A 204 0.35 -6.05 -12.30
N ALA A 205 0.21 -5.75 -13.60
CA ALA A 205 1.31 -5.85 -14.56
C ALA A 205 2.48 -4.90 -14.23
N MET A 206 2.18 -3.63 -13.88
CA MET A 206 3.20 -2.66 -13.49
C MET A 206 3.93 -3.09 -12.22
N ILE A 207 3.20 -3.58 -11.19
CA ILE A 207 3.81 -4.07 -9.95
C ILE A 207 4.71 -5.27 -10.21
N THR A 208 4.27 -6.20 -11.05
CA THR A 208 5.05 -7.41 -11.37
C THR A 208 6.33 -7.11 -12.15
N GLN A 209 6.37 -6.02 -12.93
CA GLN A 209 7.57 -5.57 -13.65
C GLN A 209 8.62 -4.95 -12.71
N GLU A 210 8.24 -4.47 -11.53
CA GLU A 210 9.15 -3.92 -10.51
C GLU A 210 9.73 -5.04 -9.59
N ALA A 211 9.22 -6.27 -9.67
CA ALA A 211 9.63 -7.42 -8.87
C ALA A 211 10.84 -8.12 -9.48
#